data_3ec3db7d310fbc26ae939541947b78eb
#
_entry.id   3ec3db7d310fbc26ae939541947b78eb
#
_cell.length_a   1.000
_cell.length_b   1.000
_cell.length_c   1.000
_cell.angle_alpha   90.00
_cell.angle_beta   90.00
_cell.angle_gamma   90.00
#
_symmetry.space_group_name_H-M   'P 1'
#
loop_
_entity.id
_entity.type
_entity.pdbx_description
1 polymer ?
#
loop_
_entity_poly.entity_id
_entity_poly.type
_entity_poly.pdbx_seq_one_letter_code
_entity_poly.pdbx_strand_id
1 'polypeptide(L)'
;MNDGSVVKKKPFLNRLVIFFVAIFAFIAMISMLLCAVNPLVDPNFFVWTSFFGLAFWPILLANILLFVILILLKARKSLYISLLALVLTVPGFMRSYSVGKEKIDEGNLKIMTYNVGAFFDVDDSKRTRVLVKNDVIQLINNEKPDIVCLQESGRWTKETADDFGEKIGCKYYSTNTYDHRGNIIFSKFPLEDDDFTKAFNASGAAGFAKIVKAKSRGVFYLENSHLQSNNISRDEIEYVGDTKNYVEKSSTGKSIVRKLKEGFELRTSNTKAIVENLPQNHIPIIICGDFNDTPLSYTYQRMKKAGFEDAFLSAGHGVGTTYCGKLPMLRIDYFWHGENIVPFTFKVVRKQISDHYPIVMTFNVSH
;
A
#
# COMPACT_ATOMS: atom_id res chain seq x y z
N MET A 1 57.09 17.41 -34.60
CA MET A 1 56.84 17.59 -33.17
C MET A 1 55.74 16.58 -32.75
N ASN A 2 56.16 15.50 -32.14
CA ASN A 2 55.26 14.42 -31.72
C ASN A 2 54.81 14.73 -30.28
N ASP A 3 53.59 15.19 -30.11
CA ASP A 3 53.01 15.42 -28.77
C ASP A 3 52.60 14.08 -28.17
N GLY A 4 53.56 13.47 -27.49
CA GLY A 4 53.35 12.23 -26.73
C GLY A 4 52.56 12.51 -25.46
N SER A 5 51.26 12.60 -25.57
CA SER A 5 50.38 12.63 -24.39
C SER A 5 50.51 11.33 -23.59
N VAL A 6 51.35 11.35 -22.55
CA VAL A 6 51.51 10.26 -21.59
C VAL A 6 50.19 10.05 -20.85
N VAL A 7 49.38 9.11 -21.29
CA VAL A 7 48.21 8.65 -20.57
C VAL A 7 48.64 8.06 -19.23
N LYS A 8 48.58 8.85 -18.14
CA LYS A 8 48.89 8.38 -16.79
C LYS A 8 47.95 7.21 -16.44
N LYS A 9 48.50 5.99 -16.41
CA LYS A 9 47.77 4.80 -15.98
C LYS A 9 47.32 5.00 -14.54
N LYS A 10 46.02 4.90 -14.28
CA LYS A 10 45.45 4.94 -12.91
C LYS A 10 46.17 3.91 -12.03
N PRO A 11 46.49 4.20 -10.76
CA PRO A 11 47.14 3.28 -9.85
C PRO A 11 46.32 2.00 -9.70
N PHE A 12 46.93 0.87 -9.47
CA PHE A 12 46.30 -0.46 -9.39
C PHE A 12 45.11 -0.49 -8.44
N LEU A 13 45.26 0.12 -7.26
CA LEU A 13 44.16 0.23 -6.27
C LEU A 13 42.90 0.93 -6.83
N ASN A 14 43.08 2.01 -7.59
CA ASN A 14 41.93 2.71 -8.21
C ASN A 14 41.22 1.86 -9.26
N ARG A 15 41.96 0.98 -9.99
CA ARG A 15 41.32 0.04 -10.93
C ARG A 15 40.52 -1.03 -10.22
N LEU A 16 41.01 -1.54 -9.10
CA LEU A 16 40.36 -2.53 -8.28
C LEU A 16 39.06 -1.97 -7.68
N VAL A 17 39.11 -0.76 -7.11
CA VAL A 17 37.93 -0.06 -6.59
C VAL A 17 36.86 0.14 -7.69
N ILE A 18 37.26 0.64 -8.87
CA ILE A 18 36.32 0.84 -9.99
C ILE A 18 35.71 -0.49 -10.42
N PHE A 19 36.49 -1.60 -10.42
CA PHE A 19 35.95 -2.93 -10.76
C PHE A 19 34.86 -3.39 -9.78
N PHE A 20 35.10 -3.30 -8.47
CA PHE A 20 34.08 -3.68 -7.48
C PHE A 20 32.82 -2.76 -7.54
N VAL A 21 33.02 -1.46 -7.67
CA VAL A 21 31.89 -0.54 -7.80
C VAL A 21 31.09 -0.82 -9.10
N ALA A 22 31.77 -1.25 -10.18
CA ALA A 22 31.07 -1.67 -11.41
C ALA A 22 30.23 -2.93 -11.21
N ILE A 23 30.71 -3.91 -10.43
CA ILE A 23 29.90 -5.09 -10.05
C ILE A 23 28.67 -4.68 -9.27
N PHE A 24 28.82 -3.82 -8.24
CA PHE A 24 27.68 -3.33 -7.48
C PHE A 24 26.68 -2.56 -8.35
N ALA A 25 27.16 -1.71 -9.28
CA ALA A 25 26.30 -1.01 -10.22
C ALA A 25 25.52 -1.97 -11.13
N PHE A 26 26.14 -3.07 -11.56
CA PHE A 26 25.49 -4.10 -12.36
C PHE A 26 24.42 -4.86 -11.54
N ILE A 27 24.74 -5.26 -10.30
CA ILE A 27 23.78 -5.90 -9.39
C ILE A 27 22.58 -4.96 -9.13
N ALA A 28 22.84 -3.69 -8.86
CA ALA A 28 21.82 -2.69 -8.63
C ALA A 28 20.93 -2.48 -9.87
N MET A 29 21.50 -2.50 -11.08
CA MET A 29 20.74 -2.45 -12.34
C MET A 29 19.81 -3.67 -12.49
N ILE A 30 20.32 -4.88 -12.23
CA ILE A 30 19.48 -6.10 -12.26
C ILE A 30 18.35 -6.01 -11.23
N SER A 31 18.65 -5.53 -10.00
CA SER A 31 17.63 -5.35 -8.97
C SER A 31 16.55 -4.37 -9.42
N MET A 32 16.92 -3.28 -10.10
CA MET A 32 15.96 -2.34 -10.68
C MET A 32 15.13 -2.92 -11.81
N LEU A 33 15.75 -3.73 -12.67
CA LEU A 33 15.01 -4.45 -13.71
C LEU A 33 13.96 -5.38 -13.09
N LEU A 34 14.32 -6.11 -12.02
CA LEU A 34 13.40 -6.97 -11.30
C LEU A 34 12.25 -6.16 -10.63
N CYS A 35 12.54 -4.98 -10.09
CA CYS A 35 11.49 -4.06 -9.63
C CYS A 35 10.56 -3.65 -10.78
N ALA A 36 11.11 -3.29 -11.94
CA ALA A 36 10.34 -2.80 -13.09
C ALA A 36 9.42 -3.88 -13.69
N VAL A 37 9.86 -5.14 -13.71
CA VAL A 37 9.07 -6.27 -14.24
C VAL A 37 8.10 -6.87 -13.22
N ASN A 38 8.31 -6.65 -11.92
CA ASN A 38 7.47 -7.23 -10.87
C ASN A 38 5.96 -7.04 -11.09
N PRO A 39 5.45 -5.86 -11.46
CA PRO A 39 4.01 -5.68 -11.71
C PRO A 39 3.45 -6.54 -12.84
N LEU A 40 4.30 -7.10 -13.68
CA LEU A 40 3.92 -7.89 -14.86
C LEU A 40 4.04 -9.40 -14.61
N VAL A 41 4.72 -9.80 -13.53
CA VAL A 41 5.01 -11.22 -13.22
C VAL A 41 4.05 -11.69 -12.14
N ASP A 42 3.24 -12.70 -12.48
CA ASP A 42 2.35 -13.35 -11.50
C ASP A 42 3.19 -14.04 -10.42
N PRO A 43 3.00 -13.72 -9.12
CA PRO A 43 3.71 -14.38 -8.03
C PRO A 43 3.55 -15.90 -7.98
N ASN A 44 2.41 -16.43 -8.47
CA ASN A 44 2.23 -17.88 -8.57
C ASN A 44 3.14 -18.53 -9.61
N PHE A 45 3.62 -17.76 -10.60
CA PHE A 45 4.61 -18.23 -11.57
C PHE A 45 6.04 -18.01 -11.08
N PHE A 46 6.35 -16.79 -10.60
CA PHE A 46 7.70 -16.46 -10.12
C PHE A 46 7.66 -15.39 -9.02
N VAL A 47 7.56 -15.84 -7.78
CA VAL A 47 7.36 -14.99 -6.60
C VAL A 47 8.54 -14.09 -6.26
N TRP A 48 9.76 -14.42 -6.70
CA TRP A 48 10.96 -13.71 -6.27
C TRP A 48 11.04 -12.26 -6.73
N THR A 49 10.36 -11.90 -7.82
CA THR A 49 10.27 -10.49 -8.26
C THR A 49 9.55 -9.63 -7.24
N SER A 50 8.59 -10.18 -6.49
CA SER A 50 7.80 -9.45 -5.49
C SER A 50 8.66 -8.89 -4.35
N PHE A 51 9.73 -9.57 -3.97
CA PHE A 51 10.67 -9.08 -2.98
C PHE A 51 11.40 -7.81 -3.45
N PHE A 52 11.72 -7.72 -4.74
CA PHE A 52 12.33 -6.52 -5.32
C PHE A 52 11.32 -5.36 -5.38
N GLY A 53 10.05 -5.64 -5.73
CA GLY A 53 8.98 -4.64 -5.70
C GLY A 53 8.75 -4.07 -4.28
N LEU A 54 8.77 -4.93 -3.25
CA LEU A 54 8.69 -4.52 -1.85
C LEU A 54 9.89 -3.67 -1.43
N ALA A 55 11.10 -4.00 -1.89
CA ALA A 55 12.35 -3.32 -1.57
C ALA A 55 12.68 -2.14 -2.51
N PHE A 56 11.72 -1.61 -3.27
CA PHE A 56 11.94 -0.58 -4.28
C PHE A 56 12.69 0.65 -3.74
N TRP A 57 12.23 1.23 -2.63
CA TRP A 57 12.82 2.46 -2.08
C TRP A 57 14.28 2.31 -1.66
N PRO A 58 14.67 1.29 -0.87
CA PRO A 58 16.08 1.07 -0.55
C PRO A 58 16.94 0.75 -1.78
N ILE A 59 16.42 0.01 -2.76
CA ILE A 59 17.14 -0.28 -4.01
C ILE A 59 17.33 1.01 -4.83
N LEU A 60 16.31 1.86 -4.93
CA LEU A 60 16.42 3.17 -5.59
C LEU A 60 17.48 4.04 -4.92
N LEU A 61 17.45 4.15 -3.58
CA LEU A 61 18.45 4.93 -2.84
C LEU A 61 19.86 4.40 -3.07
N ALA A 62 20.06 3.09 -3.04
CA ALA A 62 21.37 2.46 -3.32
C ALA A 62 21.87 2.79 -4.74
N ASN A 63 20.97 2.79 -5.75
CA ASN A 63 21.32 3.18 -7.12
C ASN A 63 21.73 4.65 -7.23
N ILE A 64 21.02 5.56 -6.55
CA ILE A 64 21.36 6.99 -6.53
C ILE A 64 22.75 7.19 -5.89
N LEU A 65 23.03 6.54 -4.76
CA LEU A 65 24.33 6.61 -4.08
C LEU A 65 25.45 6.07 -4.96
N LEU A 66 25.25 4.91 -5.60
CA LEU A 66 26.21 4.36 -6.55
C LEU A 66 26.45 5.28 -7.73
N PHE A 67 25.43 5.89 -8.28
CA PHE A 67 25.54 6.86 -9.38
C PHE A 67 26.45 8.04 -8.99
N VAL A 68 26.25 8.60 -7.80
CA VAL A 68 27.11 9.69 -7.27
C VAL A 68 28.56 9.23 -7.10
N ILE A 69 28.79 8.03 -6.53
CA ILE A 69 30.12 7.47 -6.36
C ILE A 69 30.82 7.28 -7.72
N LEU A 70 30.10 6.79 -8.74
CA LEU A 70 30.64 6.59 -10.09
C LEU A 70 31.02 7.91 -10.78
N ILE A 71 30.29 8.99 -10.53
CA ILE A 71 30.66 10.35 -10.99
C ILE A 71 31.99 10.76 -10.35
N LEU A 72 32.13 10.63 -9.02
CA LEU A 72 33.35 11.00 -8.29
C LEU A 72 34.56 10.18 -8.74
N LEU A 73 34.38 8.90 -9.01
CA LEU A 73 35.44 8.01 -9.52
C LEU A 73 35.75 8.18 -11.01
N LYS A 74 34.97 9.03 -11.73
CA LYS A 74 35.08 9.21 -13.19
C LYS A 74 34.99 7.90 -13.97
N ALA A 75 34.17 6.95 -13.51
CA ALA A 75 33.98 5.62 -14.04
C ALA A 75 32.96 5.57 -15.18
N ARG A 76 33.26 6.19 -16.35
CA ARG A 76 32.29 6.48 -17.42
C ARG A 76 31.44 5.27 -17.85
N LYS A 77 32.05 4.08 -18.06
CA LYS A 77 31.31 2.88 -18.51
C LYS A 77 30.27 2.44 -17.51
N SER A 78 30.65 2.35 -16.22
CA SER A 78 29.71 1.97 -15.13
C SER A 78 28.66 3.05 -14.86
N LEU A 79 28.98 4.32 -15.15
CA LEU A 79 28.02 5.41 -15.04
C LEU A 79 26.83 5.24 -15.99
N TYR A 80 27.03 4.78 -17.23
CA TYR A 80 25.95 4.48 -18.16
C TYR A 80 25.07 3.33 -17.66
N ILE A 81 25.64 2.30 -17.04
CA ILE A 81 24.90 1.19 -16.43
C ILE A 81 24.00 1.72 -15.30
N SER A 82 24.55 2.53 -14.40
CA SER A 82 23.79 3.12 -13.31
C SER A 82 22.72 4.12 -13.79
N LEU A 83 23.01 4.88 -14.84
CA LEU A 83 22.01 5.76 -15.47
C LEU A 83 20.85 4.95 -16.06
N LEU A 84 21.14 3.84 -16.75
CA LEU A 84 20.10 2.95 -17.26
C LEU A 84 19.25 2.38 -16.11
N ALA A 85 19.88 1.97 -15.01
CA ALA A 85 19.15 1.53 -13.81
C ALA A 85 18.19 2.61 -13.30
N LEU A 86 18.64 3.87 -13.21
CA LEU A 86 17.78 4.99 -12.79
C LEU A 86 16.64 5.23 -13.78
N VAL A 87 16.84 5.13 -15.08
CA VAL A 87 15.77 5.22 -16.07
C VAL A 87 14.73 4.11 -15.87
N LEU A 88 15.14 2.89 -15.56
CA LEU A 88 14.23 1.79 -15.26
C LEU A 88 13.38 2.01 -13.99
N THR A 89 13.80 2.93 -13.10
CA THR A 89 13.02 3.25 -11.89
C THR A 89 11.83 4.17 -12.16
N VAL A 90 11.85 4.92 -13.25
CA VAL A 90 10.87 5.99 -13.51
C VAL A 90 9.42 5.49 -13.45
N PRO A 91 9.01 4.39 -14.09
CA PRO A 91 7.63 3.91 -13.98
C PRO A 91 7.25 3.53 -12.55
N GLY A 92 8.16 2.91 -11.79
CA GLY A 92 7.94 2.56 -10.38
C GLY A 92 7.81 3.80 -9.49
N PHE A 93 8.67 4.81 -9.72
CA PHE A 93 8.60 6.07 -9.02
C PHE A 93 7.27 6.79 -9.30
N MET A 94 6.83 6.88 -10.55
CA MET A 94 5.56 7.51 -10.94
C MET A 94 4.33 6.82 -10.31
N ARG A 95 4.39 5.53 -9.99
CA ARG A 95 3.33 4.81 -9.27
C ARG A 95 3.37 5.05 -7.76
N SER A 96 4.52 5.41 -7.23
CA SER A 96 4.79 5.51 -5.79
C SER A 96 4.87 6.93 -5.27
N TYR A 97 4.92 7.92 -6.16
CA TYR A 97 5.04 9.33 -5.83
C TYR A 97 4.02 10.16 -6.60
N SER A 98 3.27 10.99 -5.90
CA SER A 98 2.33 11.91 -6.52
C SER A 98 2.76 13.36 -6.34
N VAL A 99 2.63 14.13 -7.39
CA VAL A 99 2.69 15.60 -7.39
C VAL A 99 1.29 16.20 -7.51
N GLY A 100 0.25 15.42 -7.21
CA GLY A 100 -1.14 15.78 -7.41
C GLY A 100 -1.44 17.20 -7.00
N LYS A 101 -2.20 17.89 -7.83
CA LYS A 101 -2.64 19.27 -7.53
C LYS A 101 -3.82 19.16 -6.59
N GLU A 102 -3.74 19.82 -5.42
CA GLU A 102 -4.94 20.09 -4.64
C GLU A 102 -5.92 20.86 -5.54
N LYS A 103 -7.08 20.27 -5.76
CA LYS A 103 -8.16 20.98 -6.43
C LYS A 103 -8.74 21.96 -5.42
N ILE A 104 -9.05 23.18 -5.87
CA ILE A 104 -9.56 24.27 -5.01
C ILE A 104 -10.95 23.91 -4.46
N ASP A 105 -11.72 23.09 -5.18
CA ASP A 105 -13.02 22.64 -4.73
C ASP A 105 -12.88 21.39 -3.88
N GLU A 106 -13.52 21.38 -2.72
CA GLU A 106 -13.72 20.18 -1.92
C GLU A 106 -14.83 19.34 -2.56
N GLY A 107 -14.58 18.04 -2.76
CA GLY A 107 -15.61 17.10 -3.19
C GLY A 107 -16.78 17.10 -2.19
N ASN A 108 -17.99 16.81 -2.68
CA ASN A 108 -19.21 16.85 -1.88
C ASN A 108 -19.43 15.63 -0.98
N LEU A 109 -18.59 14.59 -1.12
CA LEU A 109 -18.56 13.39 -0.31
C LEU A 109 -17.18 13.18 0.28
N LYS A 110 -17.09 12.71 1.52
CA LYS A 110 -15.85 12.42 2.23
C LYS A 110 -15.85 11.00 2.76
N ILE A 111 -14.86 10.22 2.38
CA ILE A 111 -14.67 8.83 2.81
C ILE A 111 -13.34 8.64 3.51
N MET A 112 -13.34 7.82 4.56
CA MET A 112 -12.14 7.38 5.27
C MET A 112 -12.03 5.87 5.19
N THR A 113 -10.82 5.34 4.99
CA THR A 113 -10.51 3.93 5.24
C THR A 113 -9.36 3.80 6.22
N TYR A 114 -9.43 2.82 7.13
CA TYR A 114 -8.49 2.66 8.22
C TYR A 114 -8.41 1.23 8.74
N ASN A 115 -7.24 0.61 8.63
CA ASN A 115 -6.94 -0.61 9.38
C ASN A 115 -6.60 -0.24 10.83
N VAL A 116 -7.47 -0.64 11.78
CA VAL A 116 -7.38 -0.25 13.19
C VAL A 116 -6.63 -1.26 14.06
N GLY A 117 -6.00 -2.29 13.48
CA GLY A 117 -5.16 -3.25 14.16
C GLY A 117 -5.82 -3.87 15.40
N ALA A 118 -7.08 -4.28 15.30
CA ALA A 118 -7.91 -4.82 16.39
C ALA A 118 -7.99 -3.91 17.63
N PHE A 119 -7.79 -2.61 17.45
CA PHE A 119 -7.73 -1.60 18.53
C PHE A 119 -6.63 -1.89 19.56
N PHE A 120 -5.52 -2.49 19.14
CA PHE A 120 -4.32 -2.58 19.96
C PHE A 120 -3.44 -1.35 19.77
N ASP A 121 -2.91 -0.83 20.86
CA ASP A 121 -1.93 0.26 20.79
C ASP A 121 -0.60 -0.25 20.20
N VAL A 122 -0.04 0.55 19.29
CA VAL A 122 1.23 0.23 18.64
C VAL A 122 2.43 0.48 19.55
N ASP A 123 2.33 1.49 20.39
CA ASP A 123 3.47 1.95 21.20
C ASP A 123 3.35 1.54 22.68
N ASP A 124 2.13 1.25 23.16
CA ASP A 124 1.89 0.94 24.58
C ASP A 124 0.94 -0.25 24.75
N SER A 125 1.52 -1.44 24.95
CA SER A 125 0.78 -2.68 25.22
C SER A 125 -0.08 -2.64 26.50
N LYS A 126 0.10 -1.64 27.36
CA LYS A 126 -0.67 -1.46 28.60
C LYS A 126 -1.98 -0.69 28.37
N ARG A 127 -2.11 0.02 27.23
CA ARG A 127 -3.35 0.71 26.92
C ARG A 127 -4.45 -0.29 26.57
N THR A 128 -5.63 -0.08 27.15
CA THR A 128 -6.78 -0.94 26.87
C THR A 128 -7.35 -0.67 25.49
N ARG A 129 -7.93 -1.68 24.86
CA ARG A 129 -8.65 -1.54 23.56
C ARG A 129 -9.73 -0.44 23.61
N VAL A 130 -10.34 -0.20 24.78
CA VAL A 130 -11.35 0.84 24.95
C VAL A 130 -10.74 2.23 24.76
N LEU A 131 -9.57 2.50 25.30
CA LEU A 131 -8.88 3.77 25.14
C LEU A 131 -8.47 3.99 23.68
N VAL A 132 -7.91 2.97 23.03
CA VAL A 132 -7.53 3.03 21.60
C VAL A 132 -8.76 3.27 20.73
N LYS A 133 -9.88 2.59 21.01
CA LYS A 133 -11.14 2.79 20.30
C LYS A 133 -11.67 4.23 20.44
N ASN A 134 -11.54 4.84 21.61
CA ASN A 134 -11.93 6.24 21.84
C ASN A 134 -11.03 7.20 21.04
N ASP A 135 -9.73 6.94 20.94
CA ASP A 135 -8.82 7.75 20.12
C ASP A 135 -9.16 7.65 18.62
N VAL A 136 -9.56 6.46 18.15
CA VAL A 136 -10.05 6.26 16.78
C VAL A 136 -11.34 7.06 16.56
N ILE A 137 -12.29 7.01 17.49
CA ILE A 137 -13.53 7.81 17.43
C ILE A 137 -13.20 9.31 17.37
N GLN A 138 -12.29 9.79 18.21
CA GLN A 138 -11.88 11.19 18.21
C GLN A 138 -11.22 11.59 16.88
N LEU A 139 -10.38 10.71 16.31
CA LEU A 139 -9.76 10.94 15.01
C LEU A 139 -10.82 11.03 13.90
N ILE A 140 -11.77 10.11 13.86
CA ILE A 140 -12.88 10.12 12.89
C ILE A 140 -13.69 11.42 13.02
N ASN A 141 -14.02 11.83 14.26
CA ASN A 141 -14.78 13.07 14.52
C ASN A 141 -14.03 14.34 14.12
N ASN A 142 -12.68 14.33 14.20
CA ASN A 142 -11.85 15.44 13.74
C ASN A 142 -11.82 15.54 12.22
N GLU A 143 -11.77 14.41 11.52
CA GLU A 143 -11.77 14.37 10.05
C GLU A 143 -13.16 14.53 9.44
N LYS A 144 -14.23 14.23 10.19
CA LYS A 144 -15.65 14.36 9.79
C LYS A 144 -16.01 13.69 8.46
N PRO A 145 -15.66 12.43 8.22
CA PRO A 145 -16.06 11.74 7.01
C PRO A 145 -17.57 11.49 6.98
N ASP A 146 -18.10 11.29 5.77
CA ASP A 146 -19.49 10.83 5.57
C ASP A 146 -19.59 9.31 5.62
N ILE A 147 -18.49 8.64 5.28
CA ILE A 147 -18.39 7.18 5.24
C ILE A 147 -17.04 6.76 5.85
N VAL A 148 -17.06 5.70 6.65
CA VAL A 148 -15.88 5.13 7.32
C VAL A 148 -15.82 3.64 7.05
N CYS A 149 -14.73 3.19 6.44
CA CYS A 149 -14.42 1.78 6.20
C CYS A 149 -13.30 1.36 7.17
N LEU A 150 -13.59 0.46 8.09
CA LEU A 150 -12.58 -0.07 9.02
C LEU A 150 -12.22 -1.50 8.64
N GLN A 151 -10.94 -1.83 8.77
CA GLN A 151 -10.39 -3.17 8.67
C GLN A 151 -9.79 -3.58 10.02
N GLU A 152 -9.71 -4.87 10.28
CA GLU A 152 -9.24 -5.44 11.55
C GLU A 152 -9.93 -4.83 12.79
N SER A 153 -11.20 -4.52 12.69
CA SER A 153 -11.93 -3.88 13.79
C SER A 153 -12.54 -4.86 14.81
N GLY A 154 -12.30 -6.16 14.61
CA GLY A 154 -12.82 -7.23 15.47
C GLY A 154 -14.31 -7.52 15.22
N ARG A 155 -14.89 -8.33 16.10
CA ARG A 155 -16.32 -8.68 15.98
C ARG A 155 -17.21 -7.56 16.48
N TRP A 156 -18.25 -7.29 15.71
CA TRP A 156 -19.29 -6.32 16.05
C TRP A 156 -20.59 -7.02 16.43
N THR A 157 -21.17 -6.64 17.55
CA THR A 157 -22.58 -6.91 17.84
C THR A 157 -23.41 -5.72 17.36
N LYS A 158 -24.72 -5.89 17.24
CA LYS A 158 -25.59 -4.76 16.91
C LYS A 158 -25.40 -3.59 17.88
N GLU A 159 -25.39 -3.88 19.19
CA GLU A 159 -25.22 -2.89 20.26
C GLU A 159 -23.88 -2.12 20.13
N THR A 160 -22.77 -2.83 19.91
CA THR A 160 -21.47 -2.17 19.80
C THR A 160 -21.29 -1.39 18.50
N ALA A 161 -21.95 -1.79 17.42
CA ALA A 161 -21.97 -1.06 16.16
C ALA A 161 -22.87 0.17 16.23
N ASP A 162 -24.04 0.06 16.85
CA ASP A 162 -24.95 1.18 17.10
C ASP A 162 -24.27 2.27 17.95
N ASP A 163 -23.65 1.88 19.09
CA ASP A 163 -22.91 2.80 19.97
C ASP A 163 -21.73 3.50 19.25
N PHE A 164 -20.96 2.75 18.47
CA PHE A 164 -19.85 3.34 17.73
C PHE A 164 -20.35 4.27 16.62
N GLY A 165 -21.37 3.85 15.86
CA GLY A 165 -21.96 4.64 14.80
C GLY A 165 -22.55 5.96 15.33
N GLU A 166 -23.23 5.93 16.47
CA GLU A 166 -23.75 7.14 17.15
C GLU A 166 -22.62 8.10 17.51
N LYS A 167 -21.52 7.58 18.10
CA LYS A 167 -20.36 8.37 18.50
C LYS A 167 -19.63 9.05 17.34
N ILE A 168 -19.66 8.47 16.13
CA ILE A 168 -19.05 9.05 14.93
C ILE A 168 -20.05 9.74 13.99
N GLY A 169 -21.33 9.83 14.40
CA GLY A 169 -22.39 10.48 13.62
C GLY A 169 -22.82 9.73 12.36
N CYS A 170 -22.63 8.40 12.32
CA CYS A 170 -23.05 7.52 11.22
C CYS A 170 -24.26 6.69 11.64
N LYS A 171 -25.39 6.90 10.94
CA LYS A 171 -26.66 6.21 11.24
C LYS A 171 -26.71 4.78 10.71
N TYR A 172 -26.02 4.50 9.63
CA TYR A 172 -26.07 3.22 8.94
C TYR A 172 -24.73 2.52 9.06
N TYR A 173 -24.76 1.20 9.17
CA TYR A 173 -23.55 0.38 9.10
C TYR A 173 -23.83 -0.97 8.46
N SER A 174 -22.79 -1.60 7.98
CA SER A 174 -22.81 -2.98 7.51
C SER A 174 -21.49 -3.65 7.83
N THR A 175 -21.55 -4.91 8.27
CA THR A 175 -20.38 -5.71 8.59
C THR A 175 -20.45 -7.05 7.87
N ASN A 176 -19.32 -7.59 7.52
CA ASN A 176 -19.23 -8.95 7.01
C ASN A 176 -19.31 -9.93 8.20
N THR A 177 -20.42 -10.64 8.32
CA THR A 177 -20.69 -11.59 9.41
C THR A 177 -19.76 -12.81 9.40
N TYR A 178 -19.11 -13.09 8.26
CA TYR A 178 -18.21 -14.23 8.07
C TYR A 178 -16.74 -13.89 8.35
N ASP A 179 -16.44 -12.60 8.54
CA ASP A 179 -15.08 -12.14 8.77
C ASP A 179 -14.76 -12.06 10.27
N HIS A 180 -13.91 -12.97 10.74
CA HIS A 180 -13.43 -12.96 12.12
C HIS A 180 -12.47 -11.80 12.44
N ARG A 181 -11.90 -11.15 11.43
CA ARG A 181 -11.02 -9.99 11.58
C ARG A 181 -11.80 -8.67 11.67
N GLY A 182 -13.05 -8.66 11.17
CA GLY A 182 -13.99 -7.55 11.33
C GLY A 182 -13.74 -6.39 10.38
N ASN A 183 -14.26 -6.51 9.15
CA ASN A 183 -14.44 -5.37 8.27
C ASN A 183 -15.83 -4.78 8.50
N ILE A 184 -15.94 -3.45 8.61
CA ILE A 184 -17.20 -2.75 8.80
C ILE A 184 -17.22 -1.46 7.97
N ILE A 185 -18.38 -1.11 7.44
CA ILE A 185 -18.66 0.18 6.81
C ILE A 185 -19.66 0.91 7.70
N PHE A 186 -19.31 2.13 8.13
CA PHE A 186 -20.24 3.07 8.75
C PHE A 186 -20.55 4.19 7.75
N SER A 187 -21.81 4.64 7.70
CA SER A 187 -22.24 5.65 6.74
C SER A 187 -23.31 6.56 7.31
N LYS A 188 -23.29 7.84 6.93
CA LYS A 188 -24.40 8.79 7.13
C LYS A 188 -25.55 8.52 6.17
N PHE A 189 -25.32 7.73 5.13
CA PHE A 189 -26.27 7.41 4.07
C PHE A 189 -26.72 5.96 4.13
N PRO A 190 -27.91 5.63 3.61
CA PRO A 190 -28.37 4.25 3.50
C PRO A 190 -27.37 3.36 2.74
N LEU A 191 -27.20 2.16 3.27
CA LEU A 191 -26.39 1.09 2.68
C LEU A 191 -27.36 -0.03 2.27
N GLU A 192 -27.32 -0.40 1.00
CA GLU A 192 -28.16 -1.48 0.47
C GLU A 192 -27.30 -2.64 -0.01
N ASP A 193 -27.86 -3.84 0.08
CA ASP A 193 -27.25 -5.01 -0.54
C ASP A 193 -27.37 -4.90 -2.06
N ASP A 194 -26.35 -5.36 -2.75
CA ASP A 194 -26.42 -5.62 -4.17
C ASP A 194 -26.58 -7.15 -4.36
N ASP A 195 -27.50 -7.58 -5.23
CA ASP A 195 -27.73 -8.99 -5.55
C ASP A 195 -26.47 -9.67 -6.14
N PHE A 196 -25.49 -8.87 -6.59
CA PHE A 196 -24.24 -9.33 -7.21
C PHE A 196 -23.07 -9.43 -6.23
N THR A 197 -23.15 -8.81 -5.06
CA THR A 197 -22.03 -8.79 -4.11
C THR A 197 -21.98 -10.02 -3.24
N LYS A 198 -21.21 -10.98 -3.68
CA LYS A 198 -20.74 -12.02 -2.78
C LYS A 198 -19.56 -11.47 -1.98
N ALA A 199 -19.76 -11.30 -0.67
CA ALA A 199 -18.62 -11.10 0.23
C ALA A 199 -17.58 -12.18 -0.07
N PHE A 200 -16.35 -11.77 -0.46
CA PHE A 200 -15.31 -12.75 -0.59
C PHE A 200 -14.65 -12.97 0.77
N ASN A 201 -14.52 -14.23 1.13
CA ASN A 201 -13.80 -14.64 2.33
C ASN A 201 -12.89 -15.80 1.90
N ALA A 202 -11.65 -15.46 1.57
CA ALA A 202 -10.66 -16.41 1.08
C ALA A 202 -9.40 -16.33 1.94
N SER A 203 -9.06 -17.45 2.60
CA SER A 203 -7.74 -17.70 3.20
C SER A 203 -7.07 -16.49 3.88
N GLY A 204 -7.79 -15.79 4.79
CA GLY A 204 -7.22 -14.69 5.56
C GLY A 204 -7.36 -13.30 4.93
N ALA A 205 -8.10 -13.16 3.84
CA ALA A 205 -8.57 -11.91 3.29
C ALA A 205 -10.08 -11.83 3.37
N ALA A 206 -10.61 -10.63 3.51
CA ALA A 206 -12.04 -10.38 3.53
C ALA A 206 -12.37 -9.10 2.78
N GLY A 207 -13.47 -9.10 2.06
CA GLY A 207 -14.03 -7.93 1.43
C GLY A 207 -15.52 -8.08 1.31
N PHE A 208 -16.24 -6.99 1.39
CA PHE A 208 -17.66 -6.94 1.12
C PHE A 208 -18.02 -5.54 0.61
N ALA A 209 -19.10 -5.47 -0.13
CA ALA A 209 -19.53 -4.24 -0.73
C ALA A 209 -20.98 -3.90 -0.42
N LYS A 210 -21.32 -2.63 -0.61
CA LYS A 210 -22.66 -2.06 -0.46
C LYS A 210 -22.90 -1.01 -1.53
N ILE A 211 -24.17 -0.85 -1.90
CA ILE A 211 -24.62 0.32 -2.65
C ILE A 211 -24.87 1.45 -1.66
N VAL A 212 -24.13 2.54 -1.84
CA VAL A 212 -24.29 3.76 -1.03
C VAL A 212 -25.26 4.71 -1.74
N LYS A 213 -26.34 5.08 -1.09
CA LYS A 213 -27.32 6.06 -1.61
C LYS A 213 -27.11 7.42 -0.94
N ALA A 214 -26.21 8.22 -1.50
CA ALA A 214 -25.82 9.52 -0.94
C ALA A 214 -26.79 10.66 -1.32
N LYS A 215 -28.08 10.36 -1.50
CA LYS A 215 -29.14 11.32 -1.88
C LYS A 215 -28.78 12.03 -3.19
N SER A 216 -28.85 13.37 -3.21
CA SER A 216 -28.49 14.20 -4.37
C SER A 216 -26.98 14.17 -4.73
N ARG A 217 -26.14 13.55 -3.90
CA ARG A 217 -24.68 13.46 -4.13
C ARG A 217 -24.28 12.23 -4.95
N GLY A 218 -25.22 11.38 -5.31
CA GLY A 218 -25.03 10.22 -6.16
C GLY A 218 -25.26 8.87 -5.49
N VAL A 219 -25.23 7.83 -6.32
CA VAL A 219 -25.31 6.43 -5.91
C VAL A 219 -24.08 5.73 -6.45
N PHE A 220 -23.41 4.94 -5.61
CA PHE A 220 -22.18 4.24 -6.00
C PHE A 220 -22.01 2.95 -5.21
N TYR A 221 -21.28 2.02 -5.83
CA TYR A 221 -20.82 0.79 -5.22
C TYR A 221 -19.57 1.07 -4.39
N LEU A 222 -19.55 0.61 -3.15
CA LEU A 222 -18.43 0.75 -2.24
C LEU A 222 -18.02 -0.62 -1.71
N GLU A 223 -16.79 -1.00 -1.98
CA GLU A 223 -16.18 -2.21 -1.43
C GLU A 223 -15.14 -1.85 -0.37
N ASN A 224 -15.25 -2.49 0.81
CA ASN A 224 -14.28 -2.43 1.89
C ASN A 224 -13.48 -3.74 1.90
N SER A 225 -12.22 -3.69 1.49
CA SER A 225 -11.36 -4.84 1.30
C SER A 225 -10.19 -4.85 2.28
N HIS A 226 -9.86 -6.04 2.78
CA HIS A 226 -8.63 -6.33 3.50
C HIS A 226 -8.02 -7.58 2.89
N LEU A 227 -6.93 -7.43 2.13
CA LEU A 227 -6.25 -8.52 1.45
C LEU A 227 -5.32 -9.27 2.42
N GLN A 228 -4.86 -10.43 1.98
CA GLN A 228 -3.99 -11.29 2.80
C GLN A 228 -2.80 -10.53 3.38
N SER A 229 -2.74 -10.49 4.71
CA SER A 229 -1.61 -9.99 5.47
C SER A 229 -0.41 -10.93 5.36
N ASN A 230 0.79 -10.40 5.51
CA ASN A 230 2.01 -11.21 5.58
C ASN A 230 2.13 -11.98 6.90
N ASN A 231 1.28 -11.70 7.91
CA ASN A 231 1.28 -12.34 9.23
C ASN A 231 2.66 -12.37 9.91
N ILE A 232 3.46 -11.34 9.69
CA ILE A 232 4.77 -11.18 10.35
C ILE A 232 4.55 -10.45 11.65
N SER A 233 4.90 -11.07 12.78
CA SER A 233 4.79 -10.45 14.09
C SER A 233 5.90 -9.41 14.32
N ARG A 234 5.65 -8.47 15.25
CA ARG A 234 6.68 -7.51 15.68
C ARG A 234 7.89 -8.21 16.24
N ASP A 235 7.67 -9.25 17.06
CA ASP A 235 8.74 -10.03 17.68
C ASP A 235 9.62 -10.70 16.62
N GLU A 236 9.04 -11.21 15.52
CA GLU A 236 9.82 -11.78 14.41
C GLU A 236 10.71 -10.73 13.74
N ILE A 237 10.21 -9.50 13.56
CA ILE A 237 11.00 -8.42 12.95
C ILE A 237 12.11 -7.95 13.90
N GLU A 238 11.81 -7.81 15.20
CA GLU A 238 12.80 -7.45 16.24
C GLU A 238 13.89 -8.49 16.36
N TYR A 239 13.49 -9.75 16.36
CA TYR A 239 14.40 -10.88 16.51
C TYR A 239 15.41 -10.97 15.36
N VAL A 240 15.01 -10.66 14.12
CA VAL A 240 15.94 -10.57 12.99
C VAL A 240 16.92 -9.42 13.16
N GLY A 241 16.53 -8.34 13.83
CA GLY A 241 17.39 -7.20 14.19
C GLY A 241 18.41 -7.49 15.31
N ASP A 242 18.09 -8.43 16.21
CA ASP A 242 18.99 -8.78 17.34
C ASP A 242 20.04 -9.82 16.92
N THR A 243 21.33 -9.49 17.07
CA THR A 243 22.45 -10.23 16.46
C THR A 243 23.00 -11.39 17.29
N LYS A 244 22.46 -11.69 18.46
CA LYS A 244 23.11 -12.59 19.45
C LYS A 244 22.98 -14.09 19.17
N ASN A 245 22.02 -14.54 18.37
CA ASN A 245 21.84 -15.98 18.09
C ASN A 245 21.62 -16.29 16.61
N TYR A 246 22.70 -16.68 15.91
CA TYR A 246 22.71 -16.87 14.45
C TYR A 246 21.76 -17.99 13.96
N VAL A 247 21.63 -19.10 14.70
CA VAL A 247 20.82 -20.27 14.29
C VAL A 247 19.32 -19.93 14.33
N GLU A 248 18.86 -19.33 15.41
CA GLU A 248 17.47 -18.92 15.58
C GLU A 248 17.11 -17.77 14.62
N LYS A 249 18.03 -16.83 14.40
CA LYS A 249 17.91 -15.78 13.40
C LYS A 249 17.70 -16.34 11.99
N SER A 250 18.43 -17.40 11.63
CA SER A 250 18.27 -18.05 10.33
C SER A 250 16.90 -18.74 10.18
N SER A 251 16.39 -19.38 11.22
CA SER A 251 15.06 -20.03 11.20
C SER A 251 13.92 -19.02 11.12
N THR A 252 14.01 -17.92 11.86
CA THR A 252 13.04 -16.81 11.82
C THR A 252 13.06 -16.11 10.47
N GLY A 253 14.23 -15.84 9.90
CA GLY A 253 14.38 -15.27 8.57
C GLY A 253 13.75 -16.15 7.48
N LYS A 254 13.92 -17.48 7.53
CA LYS A 254 13.26 -18.42 6.62
C LYS A 254 11.74 -18.40 6.78
N SER A 255 11.23 -18.29 8.04
CA SER A 255 9.80 -18.15 8.32
C SER A 255 9.23 -16.89 7.69
N ILE A 256 9.88 -15.74 7.85
CA ILE A 256 9.47 -14.46 7.25
C ILE A 256 9.42 -14.54 5.72
N VAL A 257 10.47 -15.08 5.09
CA VAL A 257 10.51 -15.25 3.63
C VAL A 257 9.35 -16.13 3.14
N ARG A 258 9.05 -17.23 3.84
CA ARG A 258 7.92 -18.10 3.53
C ARG A 258 6.57 -17.35 3.65
N LYS A 259 6.36 -16.63 4.75
CA LYS A 259 5.15 -15.84 4.99
C LYS A 259 4.93 -14.75 3.92
N LEU A 260 6.01 -14.04 3.54
CA LEU A 260 5.97 -13.05 2.46
C LEU A 260 5.58 -13.70 1.13
N LYS A 261 6.21 -14.84 0.80
CA LYS A 261 5.89 -15.60 -0.42
C LYS A 261 4.41 -15.98 -0.46
N GLU A 262 3.91 -16.64 0.59
CA GLU A 262 2.50 -17.03 0.72
C GLU A 262 1.57 -15.81 0.61
N GLY A 263 1.93 -14.68 1.25
CA GLY A 263 1.19 -13.42 1.15
C GLY A 263 1.10 -12.90 -0.28
N PHE A 264 2.19 -12.87 -1.04
CA PHE A 264 2.18 -12.42 -2.44
C PHE A 264 1.30 -13.32 -3.33
N GLU A 265 1.41 -14.64 -3.18
CA GLU A 265 0.62 -15.61 -3.95
C GLU A 265 -0.88 -15.49 -3.64
N LEU A 266 -1.26 -15.40 -2.36
CA LEU A 266 -2.65 -15.29 -1.92
C LEU A 266 -3.30 -13.96 -2.34
N ARG A 267 -2.59 -12.83 -2.26
CA ARG A 267 -3.11 -11.54 -2.71
C ARG A 267 -3.45 -11.52 -4.20
N THR A 268 -2.73 -12.27 -5.01
CA THR A 268 -3.09 -12.46 -6.43
C THR A 268 -4.49 -13.06 -6.57
N SER A 269 -4.81 -14.09 -5.78
CA SER A 269 -6.13 -14.74 -5.76
C SER A 269 -7.21 -13.81 -5.19
N ASN A 270 -6.89 -13.07 -4.12
CA ASN A 270 -7.82 -12.09 -3.53
C ASN A 270 -8.20 -11.01 -4.55
N THR A 271 -7.21 -10.41 -5.23
CA THR A 271 -7.46 -9.38 -6.24
C THR A 271 -8.25 -9.91 -7.44
N LYS A 272 -7.99 -11.17 -7.82
CA LYS A 272 -8.80 -11.84 -8.85
C LYS A 272 -10.26 -11.93 -8.42
N ALA A 273 -10.52 -12.35 -7.19
CA ALA A 273 -11.87 -12.45 -6.64
C ALA A 273 -12.58 -11.09 -6.61
N ILE A 274 -11.89 -10.01 -6.23
CA ILE A 274 -12.44 -8.65 -6.29
C ILE A 274 -12.89 -8.34 -7.71
N VAL A 275 -12.00 -8.46 -8.69
CA VAL A 275 -12.26 -8.07 -10.09
C VAL A 275 -13.38 -8.91 -10.72
N GLU A 276 -13.46 -10.21 -10.41
CA GLU A 276 -14.47 -11.12 -10.95
C GLU A 276 -15.88 -10.92 -10.35
N ASN A 277 -15.96 -10.32 -9.15
CA ASN A 277 -17.24 -10.05 -8.47
C ASN A 277 -17.72 -8.59 -8.63
N LEU A 278 -17.10 -7.80 -9.50
CA LEU A 278 -17.54 -6.43 -9.75
C LEU A 278 -18.92 -6.37 -10.43
N PRO A 279 -19.76 -5.39 -10.07
CA PRO A 279 -21.05 -5.21 -10.71
C PRO A 279 -20.90 -4.85 -12.19
N GLN A 280 -21.78 -5.42 -13.05
CA GLN A 280 -21.76 -5.23 -14.51
C GLN A 280 -22.63 -4.06 -14.97
N ASN A 281 -23.23 -3.30 -14.08
CA ASN A 281 -24.32 -2.34 -14.34
C ASN A 281 -23.86 -0.88 -14.46
N HIS A 282 -22.61 -0.60 -14.79
CA HIS A 282 -22.01 0.74 -14.94
C HIS A 282 -22.20 1.68 -13.74
N ILE A 283 -22.53 1.15 -12.58
CA ILE A 283 -22.56 1.94 -11.34
C ILE A 283 -21.16 2.48 -11.02
N PRO A 284 -21.01 3.75 -10.59
CA PRO A 284 -19.73 4.26 -10.12
C PRO A 284 -19.17 3.40 -8.98
N ILE A 285 -17.88 3.06 -9.03
CA ILE A 285 -17.27 2.10 -8.10
C ILE A 285 -16.14 2.76 -7.32
N ILE A 286 -16.12 2.53 -6.00
CA ILE A 286 -14.99 2.77 -5.10
C ILE A 286 -14.64 1.44 -4.43
N ILE A 287 -13.38 1.06 -4.46
CA ILE A 287 -12.82 -0.05 -3.67
C ILE A 287 -11.76 0.54 -2.76
N CYS A 288 -11.88 0.33 -1.46
CA CYS A 288 -10.93 0.87 -0.50
C CYS A 288 -10.52 -0.16 0.54
N GLY A 289 -9.44 0.13 1.25
CA GLY A 289 -8.97 -0.69 2.36
C GLY A 289 -7.49 -1.00 2.29
N ASP A 290 -7.10 -1.99 3.09
CA ASP A 290 -5.74 -2.48 3.19
C ASP A 290 -5.50 -3.61 2.16
N PHE A 291 -4.71 -3.30 1.15
CA PHE A 291 -4.31 -4.25 0.11
C PHE A 291 -3.06 -5.05 0.48
N ASN A 292 -2.40 -4.71 1.59
CA ASN A 292 -1.18 -5.35 2.07
C ASN A 292 -0.05 -5.47 1.01
N ASP A 293 -0.13 -4.65 -0.06
CA ASP A 293 0.80 -4.70 -1.18
C ASP A 293 1.16 -3.30 -1.72
N THR A 294 2.33 -3.16 -2.31
CA THR A 294 2.88 -1.87 -2.74
C THR A 294 2.47 -1.49 -4.17
N PRO A 295 2.66 -0.23 -4.60
CA PRO A 295 2.36 0.21 -5.98
C PRO A 295 3.17 -0.51 -7.07
N LEU A 296 4.24 -1.22 -6.70
CA LEU A 296 5.06 -2.01 -7.62
C LEU A 296 4.66 -3.49 -7.64
N SER A 297 3.54 -3.86 -7.05
CA SER A 297 3.08 -5.25 -7.00
C SER A 297 2.27 -5.65 -8.23
N TYR A 298 2.18 -6.95 -8.43
CA TYR A 298 1.26 -7.55 -9.40
C TYR A 298 -0.21 -7.26 -9.03
N THR A 299 -0.56 -7.28 -7.75
CA THR A 299 -1.86 -6.90 -7.19
C THR A 299 -2.28 -5.51 -7.67
N TYR A 300 -1.41 -4.50 -7.50
CA TYR A 300 -1.64 -3.14 -7.96
C TYR A 300 -1.88 -3.08 -9.48
N GLN A 301 -1.06 -3.78 -10.26
CA GLN A 301 -1.20 -3.81 -11.71
C GLN A 301 -2.49 -4.49 -12.17
N ARG A 302 -2.99 -5.48 -11.45
CA ARG A 302 -4.28 -6.11 -11.75
C ARG A 302 -5.45 -5.13 -11.57
N MET A 303 -5.45 -4.33 -10.50
CA MET A 303 -6.46 -3.28 -10.31
C MET A 303 -6.41 -2.26 -11.45
N LYS A 304 -5.21 -1.82 -11.86
CA LYS A 304 -5.04 -0.93 -13.03
C LYS A 304 -5.56 -1.55 -14.32
N LYS A 305 -5.29 -2.83 -14.58
CA LYS A 305 -5.78 -3.56 -15.76
C LYS A 305 -7.29 -3.78 -15.74
N ALA A 306 -7.91 -3.81 -14.57
CA ALA A 306 -9.36 -3.89 -14.41
C ALA A 306 -10.07 -2.53 -14.63
N GLY A 307 -9.32 -1.48 -14.98
CA GLY A 307 -9.88 -0.15 -15.28
C GLY A 307 -9.95 0.80 -14.07
N PHE A 308 -9.40 0.41 -12.91
CA PHE A 308 -9.40 1.30 -11.75
C PHE A 308 -8.22 2.24 -11.75
N GLU A 309 -8.45 3.44 -11.22
CA GLU A 309 -7.43 4.44 -10.95
C GLU A 309 -7.16 4.55 -9.44
N ASP A 310 -5.90 4.82 -9.11
CA ASP A 310 -5.45 5.07 -7.74
C ASP A 310 -5.67 6.54 -7.40
N ALA A 311 -6.60 6.83 -6.50
CA ALA A 311 -6.95 8.18 -6.11
C ALA A 311 -5.76 8.98 -5.53
N PHE A 312 -4.78 8.30 -4.93
CA PHE A 312 -3.56 8.95 -4.46
C PHE A 312 -2.78 9.61 -5.61
N LEU A 313 -2.71 8.99 -6.78
CA LEU A 313 -2.00 9.58 -7.92
C LEU A 313 -2.73 10.80 -8.49
N SER A 314 -4.05 10.84 -8.36
CA SER A 314 -4.89 11.93 -8.88
C SER A 314 -4.97 13.13 -7.94
N ALA A 315 -4.97 12.90 -6.62
CA ALA A 315 -5.31 13.92 -5.62
C ALA A 315 -4.38 13.91 -4.38
N GLY A 316 -3.42 12.99 -4.29
CA GLY A 316 -2.47 12.92 -3.19
C GLY A 316 -1.17 13.67 -3.46
N HIS A 317 -0.28 13.71 -2.47
CA HIS A 317 1.02 14.35 -2.57
C HIS A 317 2.13 13.55 -1.89
N GLY A 318 3.34 13.55 -2.48
CA GLY A 318 4.53 12.90 -1.96
C GLY A 318 4.50 11.37 -2.14
N VAL A 319 4.99 10.63 -1.15
CA VAL A 319 5.10 9.15 -1.18
C VAL A 319 3.81 8.46 -0.71
N GLY A 320 3.00 9.14 0.09
CA GLY A 320 1.72 8.62 0.57
C GLY A 320 1.82 7.39 1.49
N THR A 321 2.93 7.21 2.19
CA THR A 321 3.13 6.08 3.12
C THR A 321 1.94 5.91 4.06
N THR A 322 1.35 4.73 4.12
CA THR A 322 0.21 4.42 4.99
C THR A 322 0.58 3.48 6.14
N TYR A 323 1.56 2.61 5.95
CA TYR A 323 2.07 1.74 7.01
C TYR A 323 3.13 2.46 7.85
N CYS A 324 2.94 2.52 9.16
CA CYS A 324 3.85 3.16 10.10
C CYS A 324 4.60 2.18 11.01
N GLY A 325 4.61 0.89 10.67
CA GLY A 325 5.43 -0.12 11.34
C GLY A 325 6.92 0.00 11.00
N LYS A 326 7.70 -1.03 11.29
CA LYS A 326 9.16 -1.01 11.15
C LYS A 326 9.70 -0.94 9.72
N LEU A 327 8.90 -1.29 8.71
CA LEU A 327 9.28 -1.18 7.30
C LEU A 327 8.91 0.21 6.78
N PRO A 328 9.89 1.04 6.40
CA PRO A 328 9.62 2.42 6.03
C PRO A 328 9.00 2.54 4.62
N MET A 329 8.24 3.62 4.42
CA MET A 329 7.78 4.08 3.12
C MET A 329 6.84 3.13 2.36
N LEU A 330 6.09 2.28 3.07
CA LEU A 330 5.09 1.42 2.46
C LEU A 330 3.74 2.14 2.36
N ARG A 331 3.20 2.21 1.15
CA ARG A 331 1.82 2.57 0.88
C ARG A 331 1.09 1.29 0.49
N ILE A 332 0.21 0.82 1.34
CA ILE A 332 -0.50 -0.45 1.21
C ILE A 332 -2.02 -0.31 1.37
N ASP A 333 -2.49 0.87 1.79
CA ASP A 333 -3.89 1.23 1.85
C ASP A 333 -4.24 2.10 0.64
N TYR A 334 -5.40 1.87 0.03
CA TYR A 334 -5.80 2.50 -1.23
C TYR A 334 -7.25 2.95 -1.25
N PHE A 335 -7.53 3.95 -2.11
CA PHE A 335 -8.80 4.19 -2.75
C PHE A 335 -8.64 3.95 -4.24
N TRP A 336 -9.22 2.88 -4.72
CA TRP A 336 -9.39 2.60 -6.13
C TRP A 336 -10.73 3.13 -6.61
N HIS A 337 -10.78 3.77 -7.74
CA HIS A 337 -12.02 4.32 -8.28
C HIS A 337 -12.18 4.02 -9.78
N GLY A 338 -13.43 3.86 -10.20
CA GLY A 338 -13.82 3.79 -11.59
C GLY A 338 -13.99 5.18 -12.23
N GLU A 339 -14.38 5.22 -13.51
CA GLU A 339 -14.43 6.43 -14.34
C GLU A 339 -15.34 7.54 -13.78
N ASN A 340 -16.51 7.18 -13.21
CA ASN A 340 -17.49 8.14 -12.73
C ASN A 340 -17.28 8.63 -11.29
N ILE A 341 -16.12 8.38 -10.73
CA ILE A 341 -15.69 8.93 -9.43
C ILE A 341 -14.55 9.91 -9.68
N VAL A 342 -14.72 11.13 -9.22
CA VAL A 342 -13.73 12.20 -9.38
C VAL A 342 -13.14 12.56 -8.02
N PRO A 343 -11.90 12.11 -7.68
CA PRO A 343 -11.20 12.52 -6.47
C PRO A 343 -10.82 14.00 -6.51
N PHE A 344 -10.98 14.71 -5.37
CA PHE A 344 -10.57 16.11 -5.21
C PHE A 344 -9.38 16.23 -4.26
N THR A 345 -9.44 15.57 -3.10
CA THR A 345 -8.34 15.54 -2.14
C THR A 345 -8.05 14.11 -1.71
N PHE A 346 -6.78 13.86 -1.40
CA PHE A 346 -6.35 12.61 -0.76
C PHE A 346 -5.37 12.96 0.36
N LYS A 347 -5.71 12.57 1.59
CA LYS A 347 -4.92 12.88 2.78
C LYS A 347 -4.55 11.61 3.51
N VAL A 348 -3.28 11.45 3.87
CA VAL A 348 -2.83 10.49 4.86
C VAL A 348 -2.82 11.20 6.21
N VAL A 349 -3.64 10.74 7.16
CA VAL A 349 -3.73 11.36 8.49
C VAL A 349 -2.62 10.83 9.38
N ARG A 350 -1.59 11.64 9.63
CA ARG A 350 -0.35 11.29 10.35
C ARG A 350 -0.55 11.24 11.87
N LYS A 351 -1.50 10.43 12.33
CA LYS A 351 -1.70 10.14 13.76
C LYS A 351 -1.57 8.64 14.00
N GLN A 352 -0.55 8.24 14.72
CA GLN A 352 -0.23 6.84 14.98
C GLN A 352 -1.07 6.33 16.16
N ILE A 353 -2.12 5.57 15.86
CA ILE A 353 -2.96 4.86 16.82
C ILE A 353 -2.91 3.36 16.52
N SER A 354 -2.75 3.00 15.25
CA SER A 354 -2.51 1.67 14.71
C SER A 354 -1.16 1.66 14.01
N ASP A 355 -0.71 0.52 13.52
CA ASP A 355 0.44 0.41 12.61
C ASP A 355 0.11 0.85 11.16
N HIS A 356 -1.10 1.33 10.93
CA HIS A 356 -1.50 2.03 9.73
C HIS A 356 -1.89 3.48 10.04
N TYR A 357 -1.72 4.36 9.05
CA TYR A 357 -2.32 5.68 9.03
C TYR A 357 -3.62 5.64 8.25
N PRO A 358 -4.72 6.21 8.77
CA PRO A 358 -5.93 6.33 7.99
C PRO A 358 -5.73 7.23 6.78
N ILE A 359 -6.39 6.89 5.69
CA ILE A 359 -6.47 7.72 4.50
C ILE A 359 -7.88 8.26 4.32
N VAL A 360 -7.96 9.48 3.85
CA VAL A 360 -9.22 10.22 3.64
C VAL A 360 -9.22 10.78 2.23
N MET A 361 -10.34 10.61 1.54
CA MET A 361 -10.57 11.15 0.19
C MET A 361 -11.84 12.00 0.19
N THR A 362 -11.79 13.16 -0.48
CA THR A 362 -13.02 13.85 -0.91
C THR A 362 -13.22 13.62 -2.40
N PHE A 363 -14.47 13.45 -2.82
CA PHE A 363 -14.79 13.11 -4.19
C PHE A 363 -16.20 13.53 -4.60
N ASN A 364 -16.46 13.54 -5.90
CA ASN A 364 -17.79 13.64 -6.48
C ASN A 364 -18.12 12.38 -7.28
N VAL A 365 -19.40 12.06 -7.32
CA VAL A 365 -19.95 11.09 -8.27
C VAL A 365 -20.45 11.86 -9.46
N SER A 366 -19.85 11.60 -10.65
CA SER A 366 -20.32 12.18 -11.91
C SER A 366 -21.39 11.27 -12.54
N HIS A 367 -22.36 11.91 -13.16
CA HIS A 367 -23.48 11.24 -13.84
C HIS A 367 -23.13 10.95 -15.29
#